data_4817f1c37fc19a582f2cca768e281021
#
_entry.id   4817f1c37fc19a582f2cca768e281021
#
_cell.length_a   1.000
_cell.length_b   1.000
_cell.length_c   1.000
_cell.angle_alpha   90.00
_cell.angle_beta   90.00
_cell.angle_gamma   90.00
#
_symmetry.space_group_name_H-M   'P 1'
#
loop_
_entity.id
_entity.type
_entity.pdbx_description
1 polymer ?
#
loop_
_entity_poly.entity_id
_entity_poly.type
_entity_poly.pdbx_seq_one_letter_code
_entity_poly.pdbx_strand_id
1 'polypeptide(L)'
;IAEDASDPFKQNEIYQIAFQLAKKLKHPTVYAVDWNENIPGLASLDDVAAGPCAAEFSEIMKVPNNQFEIMTTALRKGSLIELYEKINTDEFSQANHNIYLQLMQLDDVHAFNWTVNYWYYRNLKIVQNIRKALTPESGRAVILIGSGHNYLVKQQLQEHESFNVINFADFLDLNPMEKKQ
;
A
#
# COMPACT_ATOMS: atom_id res chain seq x y z
N ILE A 1 -26.43 10.66 -16.40
CA ILE A 1 -25.71 9.55 -17.06
C ILE A 1 -25.66 8.47 -16.01
N ALA A 2 -26.39 7.35 -16.21
CA ALA A 2 -26.29 6.19 -15.35
C ALA A 2 -24.83 5.69 -15.43
N GLU A 3 -24.13 5.70 -14.32
CA GLU A 3 -22.76 5.16 -14.25
C GLU A 3 -22.87 3.64 -14.39
N ASP A 4 -22.23 3.11 -15.42
CA ASP A 4 -22.16 1.67 -15.64
C ASP A 4 -21.36 1.02 -14.51
N ALA A 5 -22.07 0.40 -13.56
CA ALA A 5 -21.47 -0.26 -12.40
C ALA A 5 -20.68 -1.54 -12.78
N SER A 6 -20.76 -1.98 -14.04
CA SER A 6 -20.06 -3.17 -14.53
C SER A 6 -18.63 -2.89 -15.00
N ASP A 7 -18.21 -1.62 -15.11
CA ASP A 7 -16.86 -1.26 -15.49
C ASP A 7 -15.85 -1.68 -14.39
N PRO A 8 -14.93 -2.63 -14.64
CA PRO A 8 -13.98 -3.11 -13.65
C PRO A 8 -13.08 -2.00 -13.07
N PHE A 9 -12.78 -0.95 -13.86
CA PHE A 9 -12.00 0.19 -13.38
C PHE A 9 -12.72 0.99 -12.31
N LYS A 10 -14.06 1.02 -12.34
CA LYS A 10 -14.85 1.72 -11.33
C LYS A 10 -15.03 0.95 -10.02
N GLN A 11 -14.63 -0.32 -9.99
CA GLN A 11 -14.71 -1.16 -8.79
C GLN A 11 -13.48 -1.06 -7.89
N ASN A 12 -12.39 -0.40 -8.35
CA ASN A 12 -11.19 -0.25 -7.56
C ASN A 12 -11.30 0.88 -6.50
N GLU A 13 -10.42 0.85 -5.53
CA GLU A 13 -10.38 1.78 -4.40
C GLU A 13 -10.16 3.24 -4.81
N ILE A 14 -9.50 3.50 -5.94
CA ILE A 14 -9.27 4.86 -6.44
C ILE A 14 -10.63 5.50 -6.78
N TYR A 15 -11.49 4.78 -7.49
CA TYR A 15 -12.82 5.28 -7.87
C TYR A 15 -13.78 5.29 -6.68
N GLN A 16 -13.76 4.23 -5.86
CA GLN A 16 -14.73 4.05 -4.79
C GLN A 16 -14.42 4.90 -3.56
N ILE A 17 -13.16 5.22 -3.31
CA ILE A 17 -12.73 5.98 -2.13
C ILE A 17 -12.15 7.33 -2.54
N ALA A 18 -11.03 7.36 -3.30
CA ALA A 18 -10.30 8.59 -3.54
C ALA A 18 -11.12 9.62 -4.32
N PHE A 19 -11.74 9.23 -5.45
CA PHE A 19 -12.54 10.17 -6.24
C PHE A 19 -13.84 10.54 -5.54
N GLN A 20 -14.48 9.64 -4.79
CA GLN A 20 -15.69 9.98 -4.03
C GLN A 20 -15.37 10.97 -2.90
N LEU A 21 -14.25 10.77 -2.21
CA LEU A 21 -13.79 11.69 -1.17
C LEU A 21 -13.46 13.08 -1.76
N ALA A 22 -12.71 13.11 -2.85
CA ALA A 22 -12.37 14.37 -3.54
C ALA A 22 -13.63 15.11 -3.98
N LYS A 23 -14.61 14.43 -4.58
CA LYS A 23 -15.91 14.98 -4.97
C LYS A 23 -16.66 15.56 -3.76
N LYS A 24 -16.73 14.82 -2.65
CA LYS A 24 -17.42 15.25 -1.43
C LYS A 24 -16.77 16.48 -0.81
N LEU A 25 -15.44 16.56 -0.84
CA LEU A 25 -14.65 17.66 -0.32
C LEU A 25 -14.49 18.82 -1.33
N LYS A 26 -15.02 18.67 -2.56
CA LYS A 26 -14.88 19.64 -3.65
C LYS A 26 -13.42 19.91 -4.05
N HIS A 27 -12.57 18.90 -3.92
CA HIS A 27 -11.20 18.97 -4.42
C HIS A 27 -11.19 18.84 -5.96
N PRO A 28 -10.42 19.67 -6.67
CA PRO A 28 -10.40 19.67 -8.13
C PRO A 28 -9.65 18.46 -8.71
N THR A 29 -8.81 17.80 -7.92
CA THR A 29 -7.96 16.71 -8.38
C THR A 29 -7.59 15.72 -7.27
N VAL A 30 -7.16 14.53 -7.68
CA VAL A 30 -6.47 13.53 -6.88
C VAL A 30 -5.06 13.38 -7.45
N TYR A 31 -4.06 13.34 -6.58
CA TYR A 31 -2.65 13.27 -6.99
C TYR A 31 -2.21 11.82 -7.13
N ALA A 32 -1.78 11.42 -8.32
CA ALA A 32 -1.13 10.13 -8.53
C ALA A 32 0.29 10.18 -7.97
N VAL A 33 0.57 9.36 -6.95
CA VAL A 33 1.86 9.37 -6.25
C VAL A 33 2.68 8.11 -6.51
N ASP A 34 2.09 7.07 -7.06
CA ASP A 34 2.80 5.84 -7.37
C ASP A 34 3.81 6.06 -8.50
N TRP A 35 4.88 5.28 -8.44
CA TRP A 35 5.86 5.12 -9.49
C TRP A 35 6.00 3.63 -9.80
N ASN A 36 5.66 3.22 -11.00
CA ASN A 36 5.66 1.81 -11.41
C ASN A 36 6.18 1.70 -12.85
N GLU A 37 7.44 2.10 -13.04
CA GLU A 37 8.09 2.03 -14.34
C GLU A 37 8.98 0.79 -14.41
N ASN A 38 9.09 0.21 -15.58
CA ASN A 38 10.01 -0.89 -15.82
C ASN A 38 11.46 -0.37 -15.83
N ILE A 39 12.36 -1.08 -15.15
CA ILE A 39 13.79 -0.78 -15.15
C ILE A 39 14.47 -1.75 -16.14
N PRO A 40 15.01 -1.23 -17.26
CA PRO A 40 15.64 -2.08 -18.24
C PRO A 40 16.79 -2.91 -17.66
N GLY A 41 16.80 -4.20 -17.93
CA GLY A 41 17.85 -5.13 -17.47
C GLY A 41 17.70 -5.60 -16.01
N LEU A 42 16.69 -5.14 -15.28
CA LEU A 42 16.38 -5.67 -13.97
C LEU A 42 15.51 -6.93 -14.10
N ALA A 43 15.93 -8.03 -13.48
CA ALA A 43 15.14 -9.26 -13.41
C ALA A 43 13.81 -9.02 -12.66
N SER A 44 12.77 -9.71 -13.07
CA SER A 44 11.44 -9.69 -12.44
C SER A 44 11.37 -10.66 -11.25
N LEU A 45 10.28 -10.61 -10.49
CA LEU A 45 10.01 -11.64 -9.47
C LEU A 45 9.72 -13.02 -10.09
N ASP A 46 9.25 -13.07 -11.33
CA ASP A 46 9.07 -14.34 -12.05
C ASP A 46 10.42 -14.99 -12.38
N ASP A 47 11.44 -14.17 -12.69
CA ASP A 47 12.80 -14.67 -12.88
C ASP A 47 13.39 -15.20 -11.56
N VAL A 48 13.12 -14.55 -10.43
CA VAL A 48 13.50 -15.04 -9.10
C VAL A 48 12.77 -16.35 -8.77
N ALA A 49 11.47 -16.43 -9.06
CA ALA A 49 10.67 -17.65 -8.84
C ALA A 49 11.16 -18.85 -9.68
N ALA A 50 11.77 -18.59 -10.83
CA ALA A 50 12.37 -19.62 -11.70
C ALA A 50 13.88 -19.84 -11.42
N GLY A 51 14.45 -19.07 -10.49
CA GLY A 51 15.88 -19.05 -10.18
C GLY A 51 16.34 -20.15 -9.22
N PRO A 52 17.60 -20.05 -8.77
CA PRO A 52 18.21 -21.08 -7.92
C PRO A 52 17.54 -21.22 -6.55
N CYS A 53 16.90 -20.17 -6.03
CA CYS A 53 16.22 -20.15 -4.74
C CYS A 53 14.69 -20.27 -4.87
N ALA A 54 14.18 -20.93 -5.91
CA ALA A 54 12.73 -21.04 -6.18
C ALA A 54 11.94 -21.66 -5.01
N ALA A 55 12.51 -22.62 -4.29
CA ALA A 55 11.87 -23.26 -3.15
C ALA A 55 11.71 -22.28 -1.97
N GLU A 56 12.78 -21.60 -1.60
CA GLU A 56 12.80 -20.58 -0.55
C GLU A 56 11.89 -19.39 -0.91
N PHE A 57 11.93 -18.95 -2.16
CA PHE A 57 11.01 -17.92 -2.68
C PHE A 57 9.56 -18.35 -2.51
N SER A 58 9.22 -19.61 -2.83
CA SER A 58 7.87 -20.14 -2.66
C SER A 58 7.42 -20.11 -1.19
N GLU A 59 8.32 -20.42 -0.24
CA GLU A 59 8.01 -20.32 1.20
C GLU A 59 7.74 -18.88 1.63
N ILE A 60 8.56 -17.93 1.19
CA ILE A 60 8.36 -16.50 1.46
C ILE A 60 7.00 -16.04 0.94
N MET A 61 6.60 -16.48 -0.25
CA MET A 61 5.34 -16.07 -0.90
C MET A 61 4.09 -16.68 -0.25
N LYS A 62 4.21 -17.57 0.72
CA LYS A 62 3.06 -18.01 1.53
C LYS A 62 2.51 -16.90 2.42
N VAL A 63 3.34 -15.97 2.87
CA VAL A 63 2.91 -14.86 3.75
C VAL A 63 1.90 -13.95 3.04
N PRO A 64 2.16 -13.41 1.84
CA PRO A 64 1.17 -12.60 1.13
C PRO A 64 -0.11 -13.37 0.79
N ASN A 65 -0.01 -14.67 0.51
CA ASN A 65 -1.19 -15.51 0.25
C ASN A 65 -2.07 -15.60 1.50
N ASN A 66 -1.50 -15.82 2.68
CA ASN A 66 -2.22 -15.84 3.94
C ASN A 66 -2.86 -14.47 4.27
N GLN A 67 -2.15 -13.39 3.99
CA GLN A 67 -2.68 -12.03 4.17
C GLN A 67 -3.86 -11.77 3.25
N PHE A 68 -3.80 -12.22 2.01
CA PHE A 68 -4.91 -12.13 1.06
C PHE A 68 -6.15 -12.91 1.52
N GLU A 69 -5.97 -14.09 2.10
CA GLU A 69 -7.07 -14.85 2.72
C GLU A 69 -7.72 -14.11 3.89
N ILE A 70 -6.90 -13.50 4.76
CA ILE A 70 -7.38 -12.68 5.88
C ILE A 70 -8.23 -11.51 5.36
N MET A 71 -7.74 -10.80 4.35
CA MET A 71 -8.45 -9.67 3.71
C MET A 71 -9.77 -10.12 3.07
N THR A 72 -9.73 -11.21 2.31
CA THR A 72 -10.92 -11.74 1.63
C THR A 72 -11.98 -12.21 2.63
N THR A 73 -11.54 -12.81 3.72
CA THR A 73 -12.43 -13.26 4.80
C THR A 73 -13.09 -12.07 5.51
N ALA A 74 -12.35 -11.01 5.79
CA ALA A 74 -12.89 -9.78 6.37
C ALA A 74 -13.94 -9.14 5.45
N LEU A 75 -13.65 -9.06 4.16
CA LEU A 75 -14.59 -8.54 3.14
C LEU A 75 -15.87 -9.38 3.05
N ARG A 76 -15.76 -10.71 3.09
CA ARG A 76 -16.93 -11.61 3.05
C ARG A 76 -17.82 -11.48 4.28
N LYS A 77 -17.25 -11.12 5.42
CA LYS A 77 -18.00 -10.84 6.66
C LYS A 77 -18.67 -9.47 6.67
N GLY A 78 -18.41 -8.63 5.66
CA GLY A 78 -19.19 -7.44 5.37
C GLY A 78 -18.77 -6.15 6.04
N SER A 79 -17.60 -6.10 6.69
CA SER A 79 -17.13 -4.86 7.30
C SER A 79 -15.85 -4.33 6.61
N LEU A 80 -16.02 -3.31 5.79
CA LEU A 80 -14.91 -2.60 5.18
C LEU A 80 -14.04 -1.86 6.23
N ILE A 81 -14.68 -1.39 7.31
CA ILE A 81 -13.99 -0.72 8.42
C ILE A 81 -13.06 -1.71 9.12
N GLU A 82 -13.57 -2.88 9.52
CA GLU A 82 -12.76 -3.93 10.14
C GLU A 82 -11.60 -4.39 9.24
N LEU A 83 -11.81 -4.43 7.94
CA LEU A 83 -10.74 -4.69 6.98
C LEU A 83 -9.63 -3.63 7.08
N TYR A 84 -10.01 -2.33 7.00
CA TYR A 84 -9.03 -1.24 7.06
C TYR A 84 -8.35 -1.13 8.43
N GLU A 85 -9.05 -1.37 9.52
CA GLU A 85 -8.44 -1.47 10.86
C GLU A 85 -7.34 -2.53 10.85
N LYS A 86 -7.64 -3.72 10.34
CA LYS A 86 -6.73 -4.87 10.36
C LYS A 86 -5.49 -4.67 9.48
N ILE A 87 -5.67 -4.21 8.24
CA ILE A 87 -4.55 -4.06 7.30
C ILE A 87 -3.67 -2.82 7.57
N ASN A 88 -4.11 -1.95 8.48
CA ASN A 88 -3.35 -0.78 8.92
C ASN A 88 -2.70 -0.95 10.30
N THR A 89 -2.72 -2.15 10.88
CA THR A 89 -1.95 -2.43 12.09
C THR A 89 -0.45 -2.47 11.79
N ASP A 90 0.35 -2.17 12.80
CA ASP A 90 1.81 -2.24 12.68
C ASP A 90 2.28 -3.67 12.44
N GLU A 91 1.64 -4.67 13.08
CA GLU A 91 1.95 -6.08 12.84
C GLU A 91 1.70 -6.49 11.38
N PHE A 92 0.55 -6.08 10.81
CA PHE A 92 0.25 -6.40 9.41
C PHE A 92 1.24 -5.74 8.47
N SER A 93 1.54 -4.47 8.68
CA SER A 93 2.49 -3.69 7.89
C SER A 93 3.91 -4.26 7.98
N GLN A 94 4.34 -4.67 9.17
CA GLN A 94 5.64 -5.26 9.40
C GLN A 94 5.76 -6.65 8.78
N ALA A 95 4.71 -7.47 8.87
CA ALA A 95 4.68 -8.78 8.22
C ALA A 95 4.81 -8.65 6.70
N ASN A 96 4.15 -7.67 6.09
CA ASN A 96 4.34 -7.33 4.68
C ASN A 96 5.78 -6.92 4.37
N HIS A 97 6.35 -6.04 5.17
CA HIS A 97 7.72 -5.56 4.96
C HIS A 97 8.76 -6.67 5.08
N ASN A 98 8.58 -7.60 6.02
CA ASN A 98 9.47 -8.73 6.22
C ASN A 98 9.60 -9.64 4.98
N ILE A 99 8.58 -9.70 4.10
CA ILE A 99 8.66 -10.40 2.83
C ILE A 99 9.86 -9.90 2.01
N TYR A 100 9.98 -8.60 1.88
CA TYR A 100 11.05 -7.96 1.10
C TYR A 100 12.42 -8.09 1.77
N LEU A 101 12.47 -8.11 3.11
CA LEU A 101 13.71 -8.40 3.85
C LEU A 101 14.17 -9.84 3.64
N GLN A 102 13.24 -10.80 3.60
CA GLN A 102 13.55 -12.20 3.32
C GLN A 102 14.01 -12.39 1.86
N LEU A 103 13.37 -11.70 0.90
CA LEU A 103 13.83 -11.71 -0.49
C LEU A 103 15.26 -11.21 -0.64
N MET A 104 15.65 -10.17 0.10
CA MET A 104 17.03 -9.67 0.10
C MET A 104 18.05 -10.65 0.69
N GLN A 105 17.62 -11.60 1.51
CA GLN A 105 18.46 -12.60 2.17
C GLN A 105 18.63 -13.89 1.36
N LEU A 106 17.87 -14.05 0.28
CA LEU A 106 18.08 -15.18 -0.63
C LEU A 106 19.47 -15.10 -1.26
N ASP A 107 20.12 -16.25 -1.42
CA ASP A 107 21.39 -16.36 -2.17
C ASP A 107 21.10 -16.29 -3.69
N ASP A 108 20.43 -15.23 -4.06
CA ASP A 108 20.00 -14.90 -5.43
C ASP A 108 20.18 -13.40 -5.71
N VAL A 109 21.11 -13.10 -6.58
CA VAL A 109 21.43 -11.71 -6.98
C VAL A 109 20.22 -11.00 -7.61
N HIS A 110 19.31 -11.71 -8.26
CA HIS A 110 18.12 -11.13 -8.87
C HIS A 110 17.11 -10.72 -7.80
N ALA A 111 16.91 -11.53 -6.76
CA ALA A 111 16.04 -11.22 -5.63
C ALA A 111 16.54 -9.96 -4.89
N PHE A 112 17.84 -9.90 -4.60
CA PHE A 112 18.46 -8.73 -3.97
C PHE A 112 18.30 -7.48 -4.83
N ASN A 113 18.71 -7.55 -6.10
CA ASN A 113 18.65 -6.41 -7.02
C ASN A 113 17.21 -5.92 -7.24
N TRP A 114 16.24 -6.83 -7.40
CA TRP A 114 14.85 -6.45 -7.53
C TRP A 114 14.35 -5.72 -6.28
N THR A 115 14.65 -6.25 -5.10
CA THR A 115 14.20 -5.64 -3.86
C THR A 115 14.79 -4.23 -3.68
N VAL A 116 16.08 -4.05 -3.88
CA VAL A 116 16.76 -2.75 -3.69
C VAL A 116 16.43 -1.78 -4.82
N ASN A 117 16.63 -2.19 -6.07
CA ASN A 117 16.60 -1.26 -7.21
C ASN A 117 15.18 -1.00 -7.72
N TYR A 118 14.21 -1.87 -7.43
CA TYR A 118 12.82 -1.65 -7.80
C TYR A 118 11.96 -1.36 -6.58
N TRP A 119 11.86 -2.28 -5.60
CA TRP A 119 10.89 -2.15 -4.51
C TRP A 119 11.21 -0.97 -3.59
N TYR A 120 12.42 -0.88 -3.06
CA TYR A 120 12.81 0.26 -2.22
C TYR A 120 12.83 1.56 -3.00
N TYR A 121 13.37 1.53 -4.22
CA TYR A 121 13.37 2.71 -5.08
C TYR A 121 11.95 3.22 -5.36
N ARG A 122 11.00 2.33 -5.70
CA ARG A 122 9.59 2.68 -5.90
C ARG A 122 9.00 3.35 -4.66
N ASN A 123 9.22 2.80 -3.46
CA ASN A 123 8.72 3.38 -2.22
C ASN A 123 9.30 4.77 -1.95
N LEU A 124 10.59 4.98 -2.18
CA LEU A 124 11.22 6.31 -2.06
C LEU A 124 10.66 7.30 -3.10
N LYS A 125 10.36 6.85 -4.32
CA LYS A 125 9.70 7.68 -5.34
C LYS A 125 8.28 8.05 -4.95
N ILE A 126 7.52 7.13 -4.36
CA ILE A 126 6.20 7.39 -3.81
C ILE A 126 6.27 8.49 -2.74
N VAL A 127 7.17 8.36 -1.78
CA VAL A 127 7.38 9.39 -0.73
C VAL A 127 7.78 10.74 -1.34
N GLN A 128 8.68 10.74 -2.32
CA GLN A 128 9.06 11.96 -3.04
C GLN A 128 7.83 12.63 -3.72
N ASN A 129 6.97 11.83 -4.36
CA ASN A 129 5.79 12.33 -5.04
C ASN A 129 4.73 12.84 -4.05
N ILE A 130 4.53 12.15 -2.92
CA ILE A 130 3.67 12.64 -1.84
C ILE A 130 4.15 14.01 -1.36
N ARG A 131 5.45 14.17 -1.09
CA ARG A 131 6.03 15.44 -0.65
C ARG A 131 5.87 16.57 -1.66
N LYS A 132 5.96 16.25 -2.96
CA LYS A 132 5.72 17.24 -4.02
C LYS A 132 4.25 17.65 -4.15
N ALA A 133 3.33 16.73 -3.85
CA ALA A 133 1.89 17.00 -3.89
C ALA A 133 1.41 17.83 -2.68
N LEU A 134 2.13 17.76 -1.56
CA LEU A 134 1.81 18.53 -0.36
C LEU A 134 2.45 19.91 -0.41
N THR A 135 1.64 20.94 -0.12
CA THR A 135 2.09 22.32 0.01
C THR A 135 2.07 22.75 1.48
N PRO A 136 2.71 23.87 1.87
CA PRO A 136 2.64 24.39 3.24
C PRO A 136 1.21 24.63 3.74
N GLU A 137 0.28 24.90 2.81
CA GLU A 137 -1.13 25.14 3.09
C GLU A 137 -1.94 23.84 3.21
N SER A 138 -1.36 22.69 2.89
CA SER A 138 -1.98 21.37 3.03
C SER A 138 -2.13 21.03 4.51
N GLY A 139 -3.30 21.30 5.09
CA GLY A 139 -3.54 21.03 6.51
C GLY A 139 -3.67 19.54 6.81
N ARG A 140 -4.34 18.78 5.93
CA ARG A 140 -4.56 17.33 6.05
C ARG A 140 -4.57 16.68 4.68
N ALA A 141 -3.94 15.52 4.56
CA ALA A 141 -3.96 14.70 3.36
C ALA A 141 -4.35 13.25 3.69
N VAL A 142 -5.07 12.61 2.80
CA VAL A 142 -5.34 11.17 2.85
C VAL A 142 -4.47 10.50 1.79
N ILE A 143 -3.69 9.51 2.20
CA ILE A 143 -2.87 8.68 1.32
C ILE A 143 -3.56 7.33 1.19
N LEU A 144 -3.99 6.99 -0.01
CA LEU A 144 -4.56 5.70 -0.37
C LEU A 144 -3.53 4.94 -1.19
N ILE A 145 -3.04 3.83 -0.66
CA ILE A 145 -1.94 3.07 -1.25
C ILE A 145 -2.11 1.58 -0.93
N GLY A 146 -1.53 0.70 -1.77
CA GLY A 146 -1.50 -0.73 -1.48
C GLY A 146 -0.80 -1.05 -0.17
N SER A 147 -1.36 -1.98 0.61
CA SER A 147 -0.89 -2.32 1.97
C SER A 147 0.59 -2.72 2.03
N GLY A 148 1.15 -3.29 0.95
CA GLY A 148 2.57 -3.63 0.88
C GLY A 148 3.51 -2.42 0.98
N HIS A 149 3.05 -1.23 0.61
CA HIS A 149 3.83 0.01 0.69
C HIS A 149 3.76 0.68 2.07
N ASN A 150 2.76 0.32 2.89
CA ASN A 150 2.40 1.05 4.11
C ASN A 150 3.58 1.23 5.05
N TYR A 151 4.34 0.16 5.33
CA TYR A 151 5.46 0.21 6.26
C TYR A 151 6.52 1.26 5.86
N LEU A 152 7.06 1.15 4.64
CA LEU A 152 8.14 2.03 4.18
C LEU A 152 7.67 3.47 3.99
N VAL A 153 6.48 3.68 3.41
CA VAL A 153 5.93 5.01 3.20
C VAL A 153 5.65 5.70 4.53
N LYS A 154 5.02 4.99 5.49
CA LYS A 154 4.75 5.50 6.83
C LYS A 154 6.03 5.87 7.54
N GLN A 155 7.02 4.97 7.59
CA GLN A 155 8.31 5.21 8.24
C GLN A 155 8.98 6.47 7.69
N GLN A 156 9.13 6.57 6.37
CA GLN A 156 9.79 7.69 5.72
C GLN A 156 9.08 9.03 5.93
N LEU A 157 7.75 9.01 6.03
CA LEU A 157 6.99 10.22 6.32
C LEU A 157 7.06 10.60 7.80
N GLN A 158 7.06 9.63 8.72
CA GLN A 158 7.17 9.87 10.17
C GLN A 158 8.55 10.41 10.58
N GLU A 159 9.61 9.96 9.91
CA GLU A 159 10.96 10.45 10.14
C GLU A 159 11.15 11.91 9.69
N HIS A 160 10.20 12.44 8.94
CA HIS A 160 10.23 13.82 8.49
C HIS A 160 9.47 14.72 9.48
N GLU A 161 10.17 15.66 10.11
CA GLU A 161 9.65 16.55 11.18
C GLU A 161 8.36 17.34 10.82
N SER A 162 8.08 17.50 9.52
CA SER A 162 6.93 18.27 9.05
C SER A 162 5.63 17.45 8.97
N PHE A 163 5.65 16.15 9.22
CA PHE A 163 4.48 15.29 9.07
C PHE A 163 4.08 14.63 10.39
N ASN A 164 2.80 14.73 10.72
CA ASN A 164 2.17 13.89 11.72
C ASN A 164 1.37 12.81 10.99
N VAL A 165 1.91 11.60 10.92
CA VAL A 165 1.29 10.47 10.23
C VAL A 165 0.38 9.73 11.19
N ILE A 166 -0.90 9.65 10.85
CA ILE A 166 -1.95 8.97 11.62
C ILE A 166 -2.41 7.76 10.84
N ASN A 167 -2.38 6.58 11.43
CA ASN A 167 -2.96 5.37 10.85
C ASN A 167 -4.47 5.43 10.85
N PHE A 168 -5.10 4.61 10.01
CA PHE A 168 -6.56 4.53 9.95
C PHE A 168 -7.17 4.09 11.29
N ALA A 169 -6.57 3.12 11.99
CA ALA A 169 -7.03 2.68 13.30
C ALA A 169 -6.96 3.81 14.33
N ASP A 170 -5.81 4.49 14.43
CA ASP A 170 -5.62 5.63 15.33
C ASP A 170 -6.62 6.76 15.03
N PHE A 171 -6.93 6.97 13.74
CA PHE A 171 -7.92 7.96 13.34
C PHE A 171 -9.33 7.61 13.83
N LEU A 172 -9.72 6.33 13.83
CA LEU A 172 -11.00 5.87 14.35
C LEU A 172 -11.10 6.04 15.86
N ASP A 173 -10.03 5.80 16.60
CA ASP A 173 -9.96 6.00 18.05
C ASP A 173 -10.11 7.48 18.44
N LEU A 174 -9.50 8.38 17.63
CA LEU A 174 -9.64 9.83 17.81
C LEU A 174 -11.04 10.35 17.45
N ASN A 175 -11.73 9.65 16.56
CA ASN A 175 -13.05 10.01 16.04
C ASN A 175 -14.00 8.81 16.12
N PRO A 176 -14.39 8.37 17.31
CA PRO A 176 -15.26 7.21 17.45
C PRO A 176 -16.55 7.45 16.67
N MET A 177 -16.79 6.60 15.67
CA MET A 177 -18.04 6.65 14.93
C MET A 177 -19.15 6.20 15.86
N GLU A 178 -20.23 6.98 15.97
CA GLU A 178 -21.44 6.51 16.63
C GLU A 178 -21.87 5.20 15.97
N LYS A 179 -21.78 4.10 16.71
CA LYS A 179 -22.30 2.80 16.25
C LYS A 179 -23.81 2.99 16.10
N LYS A 180 -24.27 3.22 14.88
CA LYS A 180 -25.69 3.12 14.56
C LYS A 180 -26.10 1.69 14.85
N GLN A 181 -26.88 1.54 15.93
CA GLN A 181 -27.59 0.29 16.27
C GLN A 181 -28.58 -0.08 15.18
#